data_0c8d4a94ea6fb55816b4f99a02f077c5
#
_entry.id   0c8d4a94ea6fb55816b4f99a02f077c5
#
_cell.length_a   1.000
_cell.length_b   1.000
_cell.length_c   1.000
_cell.angle_alpha   90.00
_cell.angle_beta   90.00
_cell.angle_gamma   90.00
#
_symmetry.space_group_name_H-M   'P 1'
#
loop_
_entity.id
_entity.type
_entity.pdbx_description
1 polymer ?
#
loop_
_entity_poly.entity_id
_entity_poly.type
_entity_poly.pdbx_seq_one_letter_code
_entity_poly.pdbx_strand_id
1 'polypeptide(L)'
;PGGVQSLEFVVVESEEVKEQIEMVTGDERAVEAPTSIIILSDKSRMARRVGKKHVDEISQAEASCAVQNMRLVAQENDVSSCWFSGFEGEVLADKISAPQNKVPMAVVSLAYTENPVSMREKFGMNEICFYDEYGNQASTLFDGAEWDGIEEEKKIFRKKTRGLRDKIIRWLRKHL
;
A
#
# COMPACT_ATOMS: atom_id res chain seq x y z
N PRO A 1 -7.83 11.68 -1.05
CA PRO A 1 -7.60 13.05 -0.60
C PRO A 1 -8.89 13.87 -0.60
N GLY A 2 -9.09 14.77 0.38
CA GLY A 2 -10.22 15.69 0.42
C GLY A 2 -11.62 15.05 0.51
N GLY A 3 -11.73 13.81 0.99
CA GLY A 3 -13.01 13.11 1.18
C GLY A 3 -13.73 12.74 -0.14
N VAL A 4 -12.99 12.59 -1.23
CA VAL A 4 -13.55 12.30 -2.58
C VAL A 4 -14.22 10.94 -2.64
N GLN A 5 -13.69 9.93 -1.92
CA GLN A 5 -14.18 8.55 -1.95
C GLN A 5 -14.29 8.01 -3.38
N SER A 6 -13.20 8.14 -4.16
CA SER A 6 -13.17 7.73 -5.56
C SER A 6 -12.89 6.24 -5.73
N LEU A 7 -12.43 5.54 -4.68
CA LEU A 7 -12.09 4.13 -4.77
C LEU A 7 -13.32 3.24 -4.73
N GLU A 8 -13.28 2.21 -5.56
CA GLU A 8 -14.21 1.10 -5.59
C GLU A 8 -13.43 -0.21 -5.61
N PHE A 9 -14.03 -1.29 -5.16
CA PHE A 9 -13.36 -2.56 -4.97
C PHE A 9 -14.15 -3.69 -5.59
N VAL A 10 -13.46 -4.57 -6.35
CA VAL A 10 -14.04 -5.81 -6.85
C VAL A 10 -13.30 -6.97 -6.23
N VAL A 11 -14.02 -7.80 -5.49
CA VAL A 11 -13.48 -9.06 -4.94
C VAL A 11 -13.58 -10.12 -6.02
N VAL A 12 -12.48 -10.79 -6.29
CA VAL A 12 -12.31 -11.79 -7.36
C VAL A 12 -11.96 -13.14 -6.76
N GLU A 13 -12.78 -14.11 -7.04
CA GLU A 13 -12.56 -15.54 -6.73
C GLU A 13 -12.65 -16.40 -8.00
N SER A 14 -13.19 -15.84 -9.09
CA SER A 14 -13.31 -16.51 -10.40
C SER A 14 -11.94 -16.78 -11.02
N GLU A 15 -11.67 -18.02 -11.38
CA GLU A 15 -10.44 -18.43 -12.06
C GLU A 15 -10.23 -17.64 -13.35
N GLU A 16 -11.30 -17.46 -14.14
CA GLU A 16 -11.24 -16.74 -15.41
C GLU A 16 -10.75 -15.29 -15.23
N VAL A 17 -11.16 -14.60 -14.16
CA VAL A 17 -10.71 -13.23 -13.89
C VAL A 17 -9.30 -13.22 -13.31
N LYS A 18 -8.94 -14.22 -12.49
CA LYS A 18 -7.58 -14.38 -11.97
C LYS A 18 -6.55 -14.62 -13.08
N GLU A 19 -6.90 -15.43 -14.09
CA GLU A 19 -6.08 -15.62 -15.30
C GLU A 19 -5.85 -14.29 -16.06
N GLN A 20 -6.85 -13.42 -16.10
CA GLN A 20 -6.68 -12.09 -16.70
C GLN A 20 -5.79 -11.20 -15.85
N ILE A 21 -5.85 -11.29 -14.52
CA ILE A 21 -4.94 -10.57 -13.64
C ILE A 21 -3.51 -11.06 -13.88
N GLU A 22 -3.27 -12.38 -13.97
CA GLU A 22 -1.97 -12.94 -14.32
C GLU A 22 -1.48 -12.42 -15.68
N MET A 23 -2.35 -12.47 -16.70
CA MET A 23 -1.99 -12.01 -18.05
C MET A 23 -1.52 -10.55 -18.06
N VAL A 24 -2.19 -9.64 -17.35
CA VAL A 24 -1.82 -8.22 -17.34
C VAL A 24 -0.67 -7.90 -16.39
N THR A 25 -0.44 -8.71 -15.36
CA THR A 25 0.63 -8.49 -14.38
C THR A 25 1.89 -9.28 -14.70
N GLY A 26 1.79 -10.37 -15.45
CA GLY A 26 2.88 -11.30 -15.74
C GLY A 26 3.31 -12.12 -14.53
N ASP A 27 2.44 -12.33 -13.54
CA ASP A 27 2.80 -12.94 -12.26
C ASP A 27 1.79 -14.04 -11.86
N GLU A 28 2.25 -15.30 -11.82
CA GLU A 28 1.46 -16.49 -11.51
C GLU A 28 0.79 -16.46 -10.13
N ARG A 29 1.36 -15.71 -9.18
CA ARG A 29 0.77 -15.54 -7.84
C ARG A 29 -0.63 -14.95 -7.86
N ALA A 30 -1.00 -14.30 -8.95
CA ALA A 30 -2.35 -13.76 -9.15
C ALA A 30 -3.40 -14.86 -9.31
N VAL A 31 -3.05 -15.99 -9.96
CA VAL A 31 -3.94 -17.15 -10.12
C VAL A 31 -3.89 -18.06 -8.92
N GLU A 32 -2.70 -18.28 -8.35
CA GLU A 32 -2.51 -19.16 -7.20
C GLU A 32 -3.25 -18.68 -5.94
N ALA A 33 -3.44 -17.39 -5.80
CA ALA A 33 -4.16 -16.83 -4.64
C ALA A 33 -5.66 -17.17 -4.73
N PRO A 34 -6.27 -17.64 -3.62
CA PRO A 34 -7.71 -17.97 -3.60
C PRO A 34 -8.59 -16.74 -3.84
N THR A 35 -8.14 -15.55 -3.43
CA THR A 35 -8.91 -14.31 -3.53
C THR A 35 -8.00 -13.15 -3.96
N SER A 36 -8.49 -12.32 -4.86
CA SER A 36 -7.86 -11.06 -5.23
C SER A 36 -8.84 -9.90 -5.09
N ILE A 37 -8.34 -8.72 -4.80
CA ILE A 37 -9.13 -7.48 -4.72
C ILE A 37 -8.59 -6.52 -5.78
N ILE A 38 -9.42 -6.16 -6.75
CA ILE A 38 -9.11 -5.13 -7.74
C ILE A 38 -9.57 -3.78 -7.15
N ILE A 39 -8.66 -2.83 -7.11
CA ILE A 39 -8.90 -1.47 -6.65
C ILE A 39 -9.08 -0.57 -7.86
N LEU A 40 -10.26 0.02 -8.00
CA LEU A 40 -10.59 0.94 -9.09
C LEU A 40 -10.69 2.37 -8.58
N SER A 41 -10.37 3.33 -9.45
CA SER A 41 -10.65 4.74 -9.22
C SER A 41 -11.77 5.23 -10.13
N ASP A 42 -12.79 5.87 -9.56
CA ASP A 42 -13.76 6.66 -10.33
C ASP A 42 -13.10 7.99 -10.77
N LYS A 43 -12.57 7.98 -11.99
CA LYS A 43 -11.89 9.13 -12.57
C LYS A 43 -12.79 10.36 -12.68
N SER A 44 -14.09 10.16 -12.92
CA SER A 44 -15.06 11.25 -13.02
C SER A 44 -15.29 11.90 -11.66
N ARG A 45 -15.39 11.09 -10.59
CA ARG A 45 -15.55 11.57 -9.21
C ARG A 45 -14.28 12.31 -8.77
N MET A 46 -13.10 11.75 -9.07
CA MET A 46 -11.82 12.38 -8.78
C MET A 46 -11.66 13.71 -9.51
N ALA A 47 -11.95 13.76 -10.83
CA ALA A 47 -11.79 14.95 -11.66
C ALA A 47 -12.60 16.15 -11.15
N ARG A 48 -13.80 15.91 -10.62
CA ARG A 48 -14.64 16.98 -10.05
C ARG A 48 -14.01 17.68 -8.84
N ARG A 49 -13.14 16.99 -8.13
CA ARG A 49 -12.49 17.51 -6.90
C ARG A 49 -11.13 18.12 -7.16
N VAL A 50 -10.29 17.42 -7.91
CA VAL A 50 -8.86 17.80 -8.06
C VAL A 50 -8.54 18.41 -9.42
N GLY A 51 -9.52 18.45 -10.34
CA GLY A 51 -9.33 18.88 -11.72
C GLY A 51 -8.68 17.79 -12.58
N LYS A 52 -8.91 17.84 -13.88
CA LYS A 52 -8.49 16.80 -14.84
C LYS A 52 -6.98 16.55 -14.84
N LYS A 53 -6.17 17.60 -14.61
CA LYS A 53 -4.70 17.54 -14.66
C LYS A 53 -4.09 16.58 -13.63
N HIS A 54 -4.71 16.42 -12.48
CA HIS A 54 -4.15 15.69 -11.34
C HIS A 54 -4.86 14.37 -11.03
N VAL A 55 -5.80 13.98 -11.90
CA VAL A 55 -6.63 12.78 -11.67
C VAL A 55 -5.79 11.52 -11.52
N ASP A 56 -4.87 11.29 -12.44
CA ASP A 56 -4.13 10.02 -12.47
C ASP A 56 -3.16 9.91 -11.31
N GLU A 57 -2.40 10.97 -11.05
CA GLU A 57 -1.45 11.03 -9.93
C GLU A 57 -2.14 10.80 -8.58
N ILE A 58 -3.23 11.53 -8.33
CA ILE A 58 -3.94 11.44 -7.05
C ILE A 58 -4.70 10.12 -6.92
N SER A 59 -5.28 9.60 -8.02
CA SER A 59 -5.92 8.28 -8.02
C SER A 59 -4.93 7.18 -7.67
N GLN A 60 -3.72 7.23 -8.23
CA GLN A 60 -2.67 6.26 -7.92
C GLN A 60 -2.23 6.33 -6.46
N ALA A 61 -2.04 7.54 -5.94
CA ALA A 61 -1.69 7.75 -4.54
C ALA A 61 -2.78 7.23 -3.59
N GLU A 62 -4.06 7.51 -3.90
CA GLU A 62 -5.20 7.05 -3.09
C GLU A 62 -5.30 5.52 -3.11
N ALA A 63 -5.16 4.88 -4.27
CA ALA A 63 -5.14 3.43 -4.41
C ALA A 63 -3.97 2.80 -3.63
N SER A 64 -2.78 3.38 -3.70
CA SER A 64 -1.60 2.90 -2.96
C SER A 64 -1.80 2.95 -1.44
N CYS A 65 -2.46 3.99 -0.93
CA CYS A 65 -2.82 4.08 0.49
C CYS A 65 -3.81 2.97 0.89
N ALA A 66 -4.82 2.70 0.05
CA ALA A 66 -5.77 1.61 0.31
C ALA A 66 -5.08 0.24 0.31
N VAL A 67 -4.23 -0.02 -0.68
CA VAL A 67 -3.40 -1.24 -0.75
C VAL A 67 -2.58 -1.42 0.52
N GLN A 68 -1.87 -0.39 0.95
CA GLN A 68 -1.02 -0.49 2.15
C GLN A 68 -1.85 -0.79 3.41
N ASN A 69 -3.02 -0.17 3.56
CA ASN A 69 -3.92 -0.47 4.67
C ASN A 69 -4.41 -1.92 4.63
N MET A 70 -4.81 -2.43 3.45
CA MET A 70 -5.20 -3.84 3.28
C MET A 70 -4.07 -4.79 3.65
N ARG A 71 -2.85 -4.51 3.22
CA ARG A 71 -1.68 -5.34 3.53
C ARG A 71 -1.34 -5.36 5.02
N LEU A 72 -1.49 -4.23 5.72
CA LEU A 72 -1.29 -4.17 7.17
C LEU A 72 -2.33 -5.01 7.92
N VAL A 73 -3.60 -4.91 7.51
CA VAL A 73 -4.68 -5.73 8.09
C VAL A 73 -4.49 -7.22 7.78
N ALA A 74 -4.10 -7.56 6.54
CA ALA A 74 -3.79 -8.93 6.16
C ALA A 74 -2.66 -9.50 7.04
N GLN A 75 -1.57 -8.76 7.20
CA GLN A 75 -0.43 -9.17 8.04
C GLN A 75 -0.82 -9.33 9.52
N GLU A 76 -1.71 -8.50 10.05
CA GLU A 76 -2.22 -8.61 11.42
C GLU A 76 -3.03 -9.90 11.63
N ASN A 77 -3.63 -10.43 10.56
CA ASN A 77 -4.44 -11.65 10.56
C ASN A 77 -3.73 -12.87 9.96
N ASP A 78 -2.41 -12.86 9.87
CA ASP A 78 -1.58 -13.94 9.32
C ASP A 78 -1.92 -14.30 7.87
N VAL A 79 -2.48 -13.34 7.11
CA VAL A 79 -2.77 -13.48 5.69
C VAL A 79 -1.63 -12.85 4.88
N SER A 80 -1.06 -13.64 3.98
CA SER A 80 -0.06 -13.17 3.02
C SER A 80 -0.73 -12.35 1.93
N SER A 81 -0.04 -11.30 1.47
CA SER A 81 -0.56 -10.42 0.43
C SER A 81 0.48 -10.13 -0.65
N CYS A 82 0.05 -10.13 -1.90
CA CYS A 82 0.83 -9.68 -3.04
C CYS A 82 0.17 -8.47 -3.69
N TRP A 83 0.94 -7.41 -3.93
CA TRP A 83 0.46 -6.20 -4.57
C TRP A 83 0.98 -6.11 -6.00
N PHE A 84 0.06 -5.96 -6.95
CA PHE A 84 0.34 -5.72 -8.36
C PHE A 84 -0.08 -4.31 -8.75
N SER A 85 0.78 -3.62 -9.48
CA SER A 85 0.57 -2.28 -10.04
C SER A 85 1.39 -2.13 -11.32
N GLY A 86 1.13 -1.07 -12.10
CA GLY A 86 1.88 -0.83 -13.33
C GLY A 86 1.45 -1.69 -14.51
N PHE A 87 0.25 -2.24 -14.48
CA PHE A 87 -0.37 -3.01 -15.57
C PHE A 87 -1.35 -2.15 -16.39
N GLU A 88 -1.73 -2.63 -17.57
CA GLU A 88 -2.73 -1.99 -18.41
C GLU A 88 -4.14 -2.23 -17.85
N GLY A 89 -4.64 -1.23 -17.09
CA GLY A 89 -5.92 -1.34 -16.38
C GLY A 89 -7.14 -1.49 -17.28
N GLU A 90 -7.10 -1.00 -18.53
CA GLU A 90 -8.23 -1.07 -19.47
C GLU A 90 -8.61 -2.52 -19.79
N VAL A 91 -7.62 -3.39 -20.02
CA VAL A 91 -7.84 -4.82 -20.29
C VAL A 91 -8.57 -5.49 -19.14
N LEU A 92 -8.16 -5.19 -17.91
CA LEU A 92 -8.79 -5.74 -16.72
C LEU A 92 -10.18 -5.13 -16.47
N ALA A 93 -10.37 -3.84 -16.80
CA ALA A 93 -11.65 -3.16 -16.69
C ALA A 93 -12.72 -3.83 -17.59
N ASP A 94 -12.39 -4.12 -18.84
CA ASP A 94 -13.28 -4.80 -19.78
C ASP A 94 -13.69 -6.18 -19.27
N LYS A 95 -12.75 -6.93 -18.71
CA LYS A 95 -13.00 -8.27 -18.19
C LYS A 95 -13.97 -8.31 -17.02
N ILE A 96 -13.89 -7.34 -16.14
CA ILE A 96 -14.81 -7.20 -14.99
C ILE A 96 -16.03 -6.34 -15.32
N SER A 97 -16.25 -6.01 -16.59
CA SER A 97 -17.36 -5.16 -17.07
C SER A 97 -17.42 -3.79 -16.33
N ALA A 98 -16.26 -3.22 -16.00
CA ALA A 98 -16.21 -1.93 -15.34
C ALA A 98 -16.60 -0.80 -16.32
N PRO A 99 -17.39 0.19 -15.88
CA PRO A 99 -17.68 1.36 -16.69
C PRO A 99 -16.39 2.12 -17.08
N GLN A 100 -16.38 2.77 -18.23
CA GLN A 100 -15.22 3.44 -18.82
C GLN A 100 -14.52 4.47 -17.90
N ASN A 101 -15.26 5.05 -16.96
CA ASN A 101 -14.70 5.98 -15.96
C ASN A 101 -14.15 5.30 -14.70
N LYS A 102 -14.21 3.96 -14.60
CA LYS A 102 -13.70 3.17 -13.48
C LYS A 102 -12.43 2.45 -13.92
N VAL A 103 -11.31 2.95 -13.50
CA VAL A 103 -10.00 2.43 -13.96
C VAL A 103 -9.34 1.62 -12.85
N PRO A 104 -9.01 0.33 -13.09
CA PRO A 104 -8.19 -0.47 -12.19
C PRO A 104 -6.81 0.18 -11.98
N MET A 105 -6.46 0.42 -10.72
CA MET A 105 -5.22 1.08 -10.32
C MET A 105 -4.23 0.12 -9.66
N ALA A 106 -4.75 -0.91 -9.00
CA ALA A 106 -3.96 -1.91 -8.31
C ALA A 106 -4.76 -3.19 -8.12
N VAL A 107 -4.06 -4.30 -7.90
CA VAL A 107 -4.63 -5.57 -7.44
C VAL A 107 -3.89 -6.02 -6.19
N VAL A 108 -4.62 -6.55 -5.22
CA VAL A 108 -4.07 -7.21 -4.03
C VAL A 108 -4.57 -8.64 -4.01
N SER A 109 -3.67 -9.60 -4.18
CA SER A 109 -3.96 -11.03 -4.00
C SER A 109 -3.68 -11.44 -2.57
N LEU A 110 -4.55 -12.26 -1.99
CA LEU A 110 -4.54 -12.67 -0.60
C LEU A 110 -4.54 -14.19 -0.49
N ALA A 111 -3.66 -14.74 0.35
CA ALA A 111 -3.58 -16.18 0.59
C ALA A 111 -3.05 -16.47 1.99
N TYR A 112 -3.39 -17.62 2.54
CA TYR A 112 -2.63 -18.21 3.63
C TYR A 112 -1.42 -18.94 3.06
N THR A 113 -0.24 -18.75 3.64
CA THR A 113 0.96 -19.46 3.23
C THR A 113 1.68 -20.01 4.47
N GLU A 114 2.15 -21.25 4.37
CA GLU A 114 3.00 -21.88 5.40
C GLU A 114 4.47 -21.43 5.28
N ASN A 115 4.83 -20.89 4.12
CA ASN A 115 6.20 -20.43 3.83
C ASN A 115 6.28 -18.90 3.90
N PRO A 116 6.78 -18.32 4.98
CA PRO A 116 6.96 -16.88 5.07
C PRO A 116 7.94 -16.41 3.98
N VAL A 117 7.55 -15.35 3.28
CA VAL A 117 8.44 -14.74 2.28
C VAL A 117 9.68 -14.20 2.99
N SER A 118 10.87 -14.58 2.52
CA SER A 118 12.12 -14.03 3.04
C SER A 118 12.17 -12.52 2.81
N MET A 119 12.53 -11.78 3.85
CA MET A 119 12.72 -10.34 3.71
C MET A 119 13.92 -10.06 2.81
N ARG A 120 13.72 -9.16 1.84
CA ARG A 120 14.84 -8.63 1.04
C ARG A 120 15.62 -7.63 1.87
N GLU A 121 16.92 -7.52 1.60
CA GLU A 121 17.75 -6.44 2.14
C GLU A 121 17.10 -5.08 1.88
N LYS A 122 17.16 -4.23 2.87
CA LYS A 122 16.65 -2.86 2.82
C LYS A 122 17.77 -1.90 3.17
N PHE A 123 17.68 -0.70 2.63
CA PHE A 123 18.56 0.39 3.04
C PHE A 123 18.41 0.65 4.55
N GLY A 124 19.51 0.98 5.21
CA GLY A 124 19.49 1.43 6.59
C GLY A 124 18.75 2.76 6.74
N MET A 125 18.17 3.00 7.90
CA MET A 125 17.46 4.26 8.16
C MET A 125 18.36 5.49 8.00
N ASN A 126 19.65 5.35 8.34
CA ASN A 126 20.66 6.38 8.13
C ASN A 126 20.94 6.71 6.65
N GLU A 127 20.60 5.81 5.74
CA GLU A 127 20.81 6.02 4.29
C GLU A 127 19.63 6.71 3.62
N ILE A 128 18.42 6.58 4.19
CA ILE A 128 17.17 7.05 3.59
C ILE A 128 16.45 8.14 4.40
N CYS A 129 16.94 8.45 5.61
CA CYS A 129 16.36 9.51 6.45
C CYS A 129 17.35 10.66 6.60
N PHE A 130 16.84 11.87 6.36
CA PHE A 130 17.59 13.11 6.48
C PHE A 130 16.89 14.03 7.48
N TYR A 131 17.67 14.87 8.15
CA TYR A 131 17.18 15.80 9.17
C TYR A 131 17.21 17.23 8.64
N ASP A 132 16.05 17.87 8.58
CA ASP A 132 15.78 19.23 8.08
C ASP A 132 16.15 19.46 6.61
N GLU A 133 17.32 19.01 6.15
CA GLU A 133 17.81 19.19 4.78
C GLU A 133 18.20 17.86 4.13
N TYR A 134 17.95 17.73 2.83
CA TYR A 134 18.37 16.54 2.06
C TYR A 134 19.90 16.42 2.05
N GLY A 135 20.39 15.23 2.37
CA GLY A 135 21.83 14.94 2.52
C GLY A 135 22.36 15.11 3.95
N ASN A 136 21.62 15.75 4.85
CA ASN A 136 21.94 15.77 6.27
C ASN A 136 21.42 14.50 6.94
N GLN A 137 22.30 13.49 7.05
CA GLN A 137 21.91 12.17 7.56
C GLN A 137 21.43 12.25 9.02
N ALA A 138 20.32 11.57 9.28
CA ALA A 138 19.73 11.48 10.63
C ALA A 138 20.48 10.48 11.55
N SER A 139 21.82 10.37 11.41
CA SER A 139 22.65 9.41 12.16
C SER A 139 22.44 9.50 13.67
N THR A 140 22.31 10.72 14.19
CA THR A 140 22.10 10.95 15.63
C THR A 140 20.74 10.47 16.15
N LEU A 141 19.74 10.29 15.29
CA LEU A 141 18.45 9.73 15.68
C LEU A 141 18.48 8.19 15.78
N PHE A 142 19.43 7.57 15.09
CA PHE A 142 19.56 6.12 14.96
C PHE A 142 20.90 5.60 15.47
N ASP A 143 21.73 6.45 16.09
CA ASP A 143 22.98 6.02 16.72
C ASP A 143 22.72 4.92 17.75
N GLY A 144 23.33 3.75 17.52
CA GLY A 144 23.16 2.54 18.33
C GLY A 144 21.98 1.65 17.89
N ALA A 145 21.34 1.92 16.77
CA ALA A 145 20.43 0.99 16.13
C ALA A 145 21.22 0.15 15.09
N GLU A 146 22.00 -0.82 15.56
CA GLU A 146 22.40 -1.91 14.68
C GLU A 146 21.17 -2.75 14.35
N TRP A 147 20.95 -3.01 13.05
CA TRP A 147 19.80 -3.77 12.56
C TRP A 147 20.05 -5.28 12.71
N ASP A 148 19.83 -5.80 13.90
CA ASP A 148 19.93 -7.24 14.18
C ASP A 148 18.59 -8.00 13.96
N GLY A 149 17.77 -7.51 13.04
CA GLY A 149 16.47 -8.12 12.76
C GLY A 149 15.32 -7.53 13.58
N ILE A 150 14.11 -7.82 13.11
CA ILE A 150 12.82 -7.19 13.51
C ILE A 150 12.50 -7.26 15.02
N GLU A 151 13.07 -8.20 15.77
CA GLU A 151 12.65 -8.46 17.15
C GLU A 151 13.24 -7.48 18.19
N GLU A 152 14.49 -7.10 18.08
CA GLU A 152 15.09 -6.14 19.02
C GLU A 152 14.66 -4.71 18.73
N GLU A 153 14.51 -4.35 17.48
CA GLU A 153 14.03 -3.02 17.10
C GLU A 153 12.59 -2.75 17.49
N LYS A 154 11.73 -3.75 17.47
CA LYS A 154 10.36 -3.60 18.01
C LYS A 154 10.37 -3.13 19.47
N LYS A 155 11.37 -3.54 20.27
CA LYS A 155 11.52 -3.10 21.66
C LYS A 155 12.05 -1.67 21.77
N ILE A 156 13.07 -1.34 20.98
CA ILE A 156 13.71 -0.01 21.01
C ILE A 156 12.78 1.03 20.40
N PHE A 157 12.18 0.74 19.24
CA PHE A 157 11.21 1.61 18.58
C PHE A 157 9.97 1.83 19.47
N ARG A 158 9.40 0.80 20.09
CA ARG A 158 8.28 0.94 21.04
C ARG A 158 8.65 1.80 22.25
N LYS A 159 9.89 1.79 22.72
CA LYS A 159 10.35 2.60 23.86
C LYS A 159 10.55 4.06 23.48
N LYS A 160 11.14 4.35 22.28
CA LYS A 160 11.34 5.72 21.76
C LYS A 160 10.05 6.35 21.23
N THR A 161 9.19 5.60 20.54
CA THR A 161 7.93 6.10 20.00
C THR A 161 6.85 6.33 21.06
N ARG A 162 6.91 5.66 22.23
CA ARG A 162 6.01 6.02 23.36
C ARG A 162 6.14 7.49 23.75
N GLY A 163 7.35 8.02 23.88
CA GLY A 163 7.56 9.42 24.20
C GLY A 163 7.11 10.39 23.10
N LEU A 164 7.29 10.03 21.83
CA LEU A 164 6.83 10.83 20.70
C LEU A 164 5.31 10.78 20.54
N ARG A 165 4.72 9.60 20.68
CA ARG A 165 3.26 9.40 20.68
C ARG A 165 2.59 10.24 21.78
N ASP A 166 3.15 10.25 22.99
CA ASP A 166 2.60 11.00 24.12
C ASP A 166 2.75 12.52 23.92
N LYS A 167 3.79 12.98 23.20
CA LYS A 167 3.95 14.37 22.78
C LYS A 167 2.92 14.77 21.73
N ILE A 168 2.72 13.92 20.70
CA ILE A 168 1.74 14.15 19.63
C ILE A 168 0.33 14.16 20.20
N ILE A 169 -0.02 13.19 21.05
CA ILE A 169 -1.35 13.13 21.68
C ILE A 169 -1.58 14.36 22.59
N ARG A 170 -0.57 14.80 23.34
CA ARG A 170 -0.65 16.04 24.13
C ARG A 170 -0.84 17.28 23.28
N TRP A 171 -0.13 17.36 22.16
CA TRP A 171 -0.26 18.47 21.20
C TRP A 171 -1.65 18.50 20.58
N LEU A 172 -2.16 17.36 20.10
CA LEU A 172 -3.50 17.23 19.52
C LEU A 172 -4.60 17.61 20.52
N ARG A 173 -4.52 17.15 21.79
CA ARG A 173 -5.48 17.53 22.85
C ARG A 173 -5.47 19.01 23.23
N LYS A 174 -4.41 19.73 22.90
CA LYS A 174 -4.27 21.15 23.20
C LYS A 174 -4.74 22.04 22.06
N HIS A 175 -4.87 21.50 20.82
CA HIS A 175 -5.12 22.28 19.62
C HIS A 175 -6.35 21.80 18.83
N LEU A 176 -7.03 20.74 19.30
CA LEU A 176 -8.37 20.30 18.91
C LEU A 176 -9.32 20.43 20.09
#